data_b89d562110ad0952a85c01bed282a109
#
_entry.id   b89d562110ad0952a85c01bed282a109
#
_cell.length_a   1.000
_cell.length_b   1.000
_cell.length_c   1.000
_cell.angle_alpha   90.00
_cell.angle_beta   90.00
_cell.angle_gamma   90.00
#
_symmetry.space_group_name_H-M   'P 1'
#
loop_
_entity.id
_entity.type
_entity.pdbx_description
1 polymer ?
#
loop_
_entity_poly.entity_id
_entity_poly.type
_entity_poly.pdbx_seq_one_letter_code
_entity_poly.pdbx_strand_id
1 'polypeptide(L)'
;MWYYALAMTNQVHLFDKISNQTLYKGEAKIDFSGNEGLLVSFNNDTHHFEWRIWKKGLVIRSESDIIVNLTLRLNSQTKGHIETEFGKIDLDCHTSHYDVDENCVEVKYSLIQGNEKQEFHFVLYINKED
;
A
#
# COMPACT_ATOMS: atom_id res chain seq x y z
N MET A 1 -21.31 -23.49 -7.69
CA MET A 1 -21.70 -22.63 -7.33
C MET A 1 -20.90 -21.46 -7.00
N TRP A 2 -21.57 -20.44 -6.83
CA TRP A 2 -20.96 -19.19 -6.53
C TRP A 2 -20.22 -19.18 -5.24
N TYR A 3 -20.43 -20.16 -4.40
CA TYR A 3 -19.65 -20.28 -3.23
C TYR A 3 -18.20 -20.47 -3.53
N TYR A 4 -17.89 -21.08 -4.65
CA TYR A 4 -16.51 -21.35 -4.95
C TYR A 4 -15.73 -20.09 -5.19
N ALA A 5 -16.39 -19.11 -5.76
CA ALA A 5 -15.75 -17.85 -5.94
C ALA A 5 -15.40 -17.23 -4.60
N LEU A 6 -16.28 -17.41 -3.62
CA LEU A 6 -16.03 -16.88 -2.31
C LEU A 6 -14.92 -17.60 -1.58
N ALA A 7 -14.70 -18.87 -1.93
CA ALA A 7 -13.66 -19.65 -1.30
C ALA A 7 -12.30 -19.43 -1.93
N MET A 8 -12.23 -18.78 -3.09
CA MET A 8 -10.96 -18.55 -3.72
C MET A 8 -10.22 -17.45 -2.99
N THR A 9 -8.95 -17.72 -2.69
CA THR A 9 -8.13 -16.70 -2.07
C THR A 9 -7.46 -15.87 -3.12
N ASN A 10 -7.31 -14.60 -2.83
CA ASN A 10 -6.58 -13.70 -3.69
C ASN A 10 -5.10 -13.79 -3.32
N GLN A 11 -4.26 -13.64 -4.32
CA GLN A 11 -2.82 -13.68 -4.13
C GLN A 11 -2.26 -12.34 -4.47
N VAL A 12 -1.34 -11.84 -3.65
CA VAL A 12 -0.68 -10.58 -3.91
C VAL A 12 0.82 -10.74 -3.77
N HIS A 13 1.54 -9.84 -4.40
CA HIS A 13 2.99 -9.81 -4.32
C HIS A 13 3.39 -8.34 -4.21
N LEU A 14 3.92 -7.96 -3.06
CA LEU A 14 4.38 -6.59 -2.82
C LEU A 14 5.89 -6.56 -2.98
N PHE A 15 6.34 -5.76 -3.91
CA PHE A 15 7.73 -5.69 -4.30
C PHE A 15 8.30 -4.29 -4.12
N ASP A 16 9.48 -4.20 -3.53
CA ASP A 16 10.20 -2.93 -3.36
C ASP A 16 11.22 -2.83 -4.50
N LYS A 17 10.99 -1.89 -5.40
CA LYS A 17 11.82 -1.77 -6.58
C LYS A 17 13.16 -1.09 -6.30
N ILE A 18 13.25 -0.34 -5.23
CA ILE A 18 14.52 0.29 -4.87
C ILE A 18 15.49 -0.74 -4.33
N SER A 19 15.04 -1.55 -3.39
CA SER A 19 15.90 -2.59 -2.82
C SER A 19 15.89 -3.88 -3.61
N ASN A 20 14.96 -4.00 -4.55
CA ASN A 20 14.78 -5.17 -5.39
C ASN A 20 14.43 -6.40 -4.54
N GLN A 21 13.56 -6.22 -3.57
CA GLN A 21 13.17 -7.27 -2.64
C GLN A 21 11.67 -7.44 -2.56
N THR A 22 11.24 -8.68 -2.35
CA THR A 22 9.85 -8.98 -2.11
C THR A 22 9.57 -8.73 -0.63
N LEU A 23 8.60 -7.86 -0.34
CA LEU A 23 8.19 -7.58 1.01
C LEU A 23 7.11 -8.54 1.49
N TYR A 24 6.25 -8.98 0.59
CA TYR A 24 5.20 -9.94 0.92
C TYR A 24 4.77 -10.66 -0.33
N LYS A 25 4.50 -11.95 -0.20
CA LYS A 25 3.92 -12.74 -1.28
C LYS A 25 3.03 -13.79 -0.64
N GLY A 26 1.77 -13.80 -1.00
CA GLY A 26 0.84 -14.75 -0.42
C GLY A 26 -0.59 -14.28 -0.53
N GLU A 27 -1.42 -14.81 0.36
CA GLU A 27 -2.84 -14.56 0.34
C GLU A 27 -3.19 -13.17 0.84
N ALA A 28 -4.25 -12.62 0.30
CA ALA A 28 -4.76 -11.32 0.71
C ALA A 28 -6.27 -11.32 0.66
N LYS A 29 -6.87 -10.47 1.46
CA LYS A 29 -8.30 -10.22 1.41
C LYS A 29 -8.53 -8.98 0.58
N ILE A 30 -9.43 -9.08 -0.39
CA ILE A 30 -9.74 -7.97 -1.26
C ILE A 30 -11.21 -7.66 -1.14
N ASP A 31 -11.51 -6.42 -0.74
CA ASP A 31 -12.87 -5.95 -0.61
C ASP A 31 -13.05 -4.72 -1.47
N PHE A 32 -14.25 -4.51 -1.96
CA PHE A 32 -14.56 -3.30 -2.67
C PHE A 32 -14.99 -2.26 -1.62
N SER A 33 -14.31 -1.13 -1.62
CA SER A 33 -14.76 -0.05 -0.78
C SER A 33 -15.67 0.83 -1.64
N GLY A 34 -16.44 1.66 -1.05
CA GLY A 34 -17.35 2.51 -1.80
C GLY A 34 -16.59 3.39 -2.78
N ASN A 35 -17.30 3.97 -3.74
CA ASN A 35 -16.73 4.91 -4.70
C ASN A 35 -15.63 4.28 -5.56
N GLU A 36 -15.86 3.04 -5.94
CA GLU A 36 -14.98 2.36 -6.87
C GLU A 36 -13.57 2.14 -6.35
N GLY A 37 -13.41 2.14 -5.03
CA GLY A 37 -12.12 1.83 -4.43
C GLY A 37 -11.97 0.36 -4.16
N LEU A 38 -10.75 -0.04 -3.90
CA LEU A 38 -10.40 -1.41 -3.61
C LEU A 38 -9.57 -1.44 -2.35
N LEU A 39 -9.94 -2.29 -1.39
CA LEU A 39 -9.18 -2.46 -0.16
C LEU A 39 -8.49 -3.81 -0.20
N VAL A 40 -7.17 -3.79 -0.16
CA VAL A 40 -6.35 -5.00 -0.16
C VAL A 40 -5.67 -5.10 1.19
N SER A 41 -5.92 -6.20 1.90
CA SER A 41 -5.37 -6.42 3.24
C SER A 41 -4.58 -7.73 3.25
N PHE A 42 -3.42 -7.69 3.85
CA PHE A 42 -2.61 -8.89 4.00
C PHE A 42 -1.69 -8.70 5.20
N ASN A 43 -1.25 -9.82 5.75
CA ASN A 43 -0.36 -9.73 6.91
C ASN A 43 0.58 -10.92 6.95
N ASN A 44 1.73 -10.68 7.54
CA ASN A 44 2.66 -11.74 7.85
C ASN A 44 2.77 -11.83 9.38
N ASP A 45 3.81 -12.46 9.89
CA ASP A 45 3.93 -12.69 11.34
C ASP A 45 4.11 -11.40 12.14
N THR A 46 4.57 -10.33 11.51
CA THR A 46 4.94 -9.12 12.23
C THR A 46 4.19 -7.88 11.81
N HIS A 47 3.63 -7.87 10.60
CA HIS A 47 3.02 -6.67 10.05
C HIS A 47 1.65 -6.96 9.48
N HIS A 48 0.77 -5.98 9.60
CA HIS A 48 -0.52 -5.97 8.94
C HIS A 48 -0.51 -4.82 7.95
N PHE A 49 -0.85 -5.10 6.69
CA PHE A 49 -0.83 -4.12 5.62
C PHE A 49 -2.23 -3.90 5.09
N GLU A 50 -2.58 -2.64 4.81
CA GLU A 50 -3.80 -2.29 4.12
C GLU A 50 -3.50 -1.26 3.06
N TRP A 51 -3.93 -1.54 1.85
CA TRP A 51 -3.82 -0.59 0.74
C TRP A 51 -5.23 -0.28 0.28
N ARG A 52 -5.63 0.99 0.38
CA ARG A 52 -6.88 1.46 -0.17
C ARG A 52 -6.57 2.13 -1.47
N ILE A 53 -7.09 1.59 -2.56
CA ILE A 53 -6.65 1.93 -3.89
C ILE A 53 -7.79 2.56 -4.65
N TRP A 54 -7.56 3.78 -5.15
CA TRP A 54 -8.48 4.48 -6.02
C TRP A 54 -7.74 4.84 -7.29
N LYS A 55 -8.47 5.29 -8.28
CA LYS A 55 -7.89 5.63 -9.55
C LYS A 55 -6.86 6.75 -9.44
N LYS A 56 -7.12 7.72 -8.56
CA LYS A 56 -6.27 8.91 -8.47
C LYS A 56 -5.43 8.99 -7.21
N GLY A 57 -5.53 8.03 -6.35
CA GLY A 57 -4.79 8.06 -5.11
C GLY A 57 -4.81 6.76 -4.36
N LEU A 58 -4.05 6.71 -3.29
CA LEU A 58 -3.80 5.50 -2.55
C LEU A 58 -3.60 5.86 -1.07
N VAL A 59 -4.13 5.03 -0.18
CA VAL A 59 -3.82 5.15 1.24
C VAL A 59 -3.14 3.86 1.64
N ILE A 60 -1.94 3.97 2.19
CA ILE A 60 -1.18 2.83 2.67
C ILE A 60 -1.18 2.88 4.19
N ARG A 61 -1.57 1.79 4.81
CA ARG A 61 -1.48 1.64 6.25
C ARG A 61 -0.68 0.39 6.55
N SER A 62 0.31 0.53 7.41
CA SER A 62 1.14 -0.58 7.84
C SER A 62 1.21 -0.56 9.36
N GLU A 63 0.92 -1.68 9.97
CA GLU A 63 0.85 -1.76 11.42
C GLU A 63 1.73 -2.88 11.96
N SER A 64 2.61 -2.51 12.86
CA SER A 64 3.47 -3.44 13.59
C SER A 64 3.65 -2.81 14.98
N ASP A 65 4.87 -2.68 15.48
CA ASP A 65 5.14 -1.91 16.68
C ASP A 65 4.90 -0.43 16.44
N ILE A 66 4.98 -0.01 15.18
CA ILE A 66 4.64 1.33 14.79
C ILE A 66 3.52 1.26 13.76
N ILE A 67 2.77 2.35 13.65
CA ILE A 67 1.70 2.45 12.67
C ILE A 67 2.08 3.53 11.68
N VAL A 68 2.12 3.17 10.40
CA VAL A 68 2.41 4.11 9.32
C VAL A 68 1.12 4.30 8.54
N ASN A 69 0.76 5.55 8.29
CA ASN A 69 -0.47 5.86 7.57
C ASN A 69 -0.17 6.97 6.58
N LEU A 70 -0.24 6.66 5.30
CA LEU A 70 0.17 7.59 4.24
C LEU A 70 -0.97 7.77 3.25
N THR A 71 -1.26 9.02 2.93
CA THR A 71 -2.20 9.35 1.86
C THR A 71 -1.39 9.84 0.68
N LEU A 72 -1.55 9.22 -0.48
CA LEU A 72 -0.74 9.51 -1.66
C LEU A 72 -1.65 9.88 -2.82
N ARG A 73 -1.27 10.92 -3.54
CA ARG A 73 -2.02 11.37 -4.71
C ARG A 73 -1.03 11.88 -5.74
N LEU A 74 -1.18 11.42 -6.96
CA LEU A 74 -0.23 11.72 -8.03
C LEU A 74 -0.05 13.23 -8.21
N ASN A 75 1.20 13.65 -8.28
CA ASN A 75 1.61 15.04 -8.50
C ASN A 75 1.12 16.00 -7.43
N SER A 76 0.93 15.48 -6.22
CA SER A 76 0.42 16.29 -5.11
C SER A 76 1.27 16.05 -3.88
N GLN A 77 1.26 17.05 -3.02
CA GLN A 77 1.83 16.90 -1.70
C GLN A 77 0.70 16.60 -0.73
N THR A 78 0.84 15.51 -0.01
CA THR A 78 -0.19 15.03 0.91
C THR A 78 0.46 14.78 2.26
N LYS A 79 -0.35 14.34 3.22
CA LYS A 79 0.13 14.12 4.58
C LYS A 79 0.14 12.65 4.93
N GLY A 80 1.05 12.32 5.82
CA GLY A 80 1.09 11.00 6.43
C GLY A 80 1.53 11.15 7.86
N HIS A 81 1.46 10.05 8.61
CA HIS A 81 1.97 10.08 9.97
C HIS A 81 2.45 8.70 10.38
N ILE A 82 3.36 8.70 11.35
CA ILE A 82 3.89 7.50 11.97
C ILE A 82 3.58 7.61 13.45
N GLU A 83 2.93 6.58 14.01
CA GLU A 83 2.63 6.54 15.43
C GLU A 83 3.53 5.52 16.11
N THR A 84 4.19 5.94 17.16
CA THR A 84 5.06 5.09 17.95
C THR A 84 4.62 5.16 19.40
N GLU A 85 5.20 4.36 20.26
CA GLU A 85 4.90 4.45 21.68
C GLU A 85 5.34 5.78 22.28
N PHE A 86 6.19 6.52 21.57
CA PHE A 86 6.67 7.81 22.05
C PHE A 86 5.92 9.00 21.47
N GLY A 87 4.94 8.75 20.63
CA GLY A 87 4.14 9.81 20.05
C GLY A 87 3.97 9.67 18.56
N LYS A 88 3.45 10.73 17.96
CA LYS A 88 3.06 10.75 16.56
C LYS A 88 3.95 11.73 15.80
N ILE A 89 4.44 11.29 14.66
CA ILE A 89 5.29 12.11 13.79
C ILE A 89 4.52 12.36 12.50
N ASP A 90 4.40 13.64 12.13
CA ASP A 90 3.74 14.00 10.88
C ASP A 90 4.77 14.10 9.77
N LEU A 91 4.38 13.67 8.59
CA LEU A 91 5.25 13.64 7.41
C LEU A 91 4.52 14.28 6.24
N ASP A 92 5.31 14.81 5.32
CA ASP A 92 4.78 15.21 4.03
C ASP A 92 5.10 14.10 3.04
N CYS A 93 4.16 13.86 2.14
CA CYS A 93 4.31 12.85 1.11
C CYS A 93 4.22 13.53 -0.24
N HIS A 94 5.09 13.16 -1.15
CA HIS A 94 5.02 13.64 -2.53
C HIS A 94 5.06 12.45 -3.46
N THR A 95 4.03 12.28 -4.29
CA THR A 95 3.91 11.14 -5.18
C THR A 95 4.26 11.55 -6.59
N SER A 96 5.30 10.96 -7.15
CA SER A 96 5.77 11.30 -8.48
C SER A 96 5.26 10.36 -9.55
N HIS A 97 4.80 9.17 -9.17
CA HIS A 97 4.29 8.19 -10.12
C HIS A 97 3.23 7.35 -9.44
N TYR A 98 2.09 7.15 -10.10
CA TYR A 98 1.04 6.30 -9.59
C TYR A 98 0.27 5.75 -10.78
N ASP A 99 0.30 4.43 -10.91
CA ASP A 99 -0.32 3.76 -12.05
C ASP A 99 -1.09 2.56 -11.53
N VAL A 100 -2.35 2.46 -11.91
CA VAL A 100 -3.25 1.41 -11.45
C VAL A 100 -3.90 0.74 -12.65
N ASP A 101 -3.80 -0.59 -12.71
CA ASP A 101 -4.62 -1.34 -13.64
C ASP A 101 -5.25 -2.48 -12.86
N GLU A 102 -5.92 -3.40 -13.53
CA GLU A 102 -6.71 -4.40 -12.80
C GLU A 102 -5.85 -5.40 -12.03
N ASN A 103 -4.58 -5.53 -12.36
CA ASN A 103 -3.72 -6.53 -11.72
C ASN A 103 -2.50 -5.95 -11.05
N CYS A 104 -2.33 -4.64 -11.09
CA CYS A 104 -1.07 -4.06 -10.64
C CYS A 104 -1.25 -2.63 -10.20
N VAL A 105 -0.62 -2.28 -9.09
CA VAL A 105 -0.57 -0.91 -8.61
C VAL A 105 0.90 -0.56 -8.43
N GLU A 106 1.35 0.49 -9.09
CA GLU A 106 2.72 0.94 -8.96
C GLU A 106 2.73 2.36 -8.43
N VAL A 107 3.53 2.62 -7.39
CA VAL A 107 3.58 3.94 -6.79
C VAL A 107 5.03 4.30 -6.46
N LYS A 108 5.38 5.54 -6.77
CA LYS A 108 6.70 6.09 -6.42
C LYS A 108 6.48 7.38 -5.67
N TYR A 109 6.99 7.45 -4.47
CA TYR A 109 6.74 8.60 -3.61
C TYR A 109 7.93 8.88 -2.70
N SER A 110 7.93 10.08 -2.13
CA SER A 110 8.93 10.50 -1.16
C SER A 110 8.25 10.84 0.15
N LEU A 111 8.90 10.53 1.24
CA LEU A 111 8.51 10.99 2.57
C LEU A 111 9.47 12.09 2.98
N ILE A 112 8.93 13.21 3.41
CA ILE A 112 9.73 14.39 3.73
C ILE A 112 9.46 14.78 5.16
N GLN A 113 10.55 14.90 5.93
CA GLN A 113 10.47 15.36 7.31
C GLN A 113 11.61 16.35 7.51
N GLY A 114 11.27 17.63 7.65
CA GLY A 114 12.29 18.66 7.78
C GLY A 114 13.16 18.70 6.54
N ASN A 115 14.45 18.50 6.72
CA ASN A 115 15.39 18.51 5.60
C ASN A 115 15.66 17.12 5.06
N GLU A 116 15.02 16.10 5.63
CA GLU A 116 15.25 14.72 5.21
C GLU A 116 14.20 14.27 4.24
N LYS A 117 14.63 13.52 3.24
CA LYS A 117 13.77 13.02 2.20
C LYS A 117 14.15 11.58 1.92
N GLN A 118 13.17 10.69 1.93
CA GLN A 118 13.41 9.29 1.64
C GLN A 118 12.48 8.85 0.53
N GLU A 119 13.00 8.13 -0.44
CA GLU A 119 12.24 7.72 -1.62
C GLU A 119 11.85 6.27 -1.53
N PHE A 120 10.65 5.98 -2.03
CA PHE A 120 10.09 4.63 -2.07
C PHE A 120 9.50 4.36 -3.43
N HIS A 121 9.55 3.11 -3.83
CA HIS A 121 8.99 2.69 -5.11
C HIS A 121 8.47 1.26 -4.94
N PHE A 122 7.17 1.11 -4.86
CA PHE A 122 6.55 -0.19 -4.63
C PHE A 122 5.65 -0.59 -5.79
N VAL A 123 5.57 -1.90 -6.02
CA VAL A 123 4.61 -2.47 -6.94
C VAL A 123 3.83 -3.53 -6.19
N LEU A 124 2.53 -3.45 -6.24
CA LEU A 124 1.65 -4.46 -5.67
C LEU A 124 0.98 -5.19 -6.83
N TYR A 125 1.34 -6.45 -7.03
CA TYR A 125 0.69 -7.30 -8.01
C TYR A 125 -0.49 -7.99 -7.34
N ILE A 126 -1.63 -8.00 -8.01
CA ILE A 126 -2.86 -8.55 -7.46
C ILE A 126 -3.32 -9.71 -8.34
N ASN A 127 -3.54 -10.86 -7.71
CA ASN A 127 -3.98 -12.08 -8.39
C ASN A 127 -3.04 -12.49 -9.52
N LYS A 128 -1.75 -12.34 -9.26
CA LYS A 128 -0.77 -12.72 -10.24
C LYS A 128 -0.58 -14.22 -10.15
N GLU A 129 -1.17 -14.92 -11.08
CA GLU A 129 -1.06 -16.34 -11.10
C GLU A 129 -0.18 -16.77 -12.16
N ASP A 130 0.29 -17.80 -12.05
CA ASP A 130 1.01 -18.41 -12.92
C ASP A 130 1.58 -18.25 -13.65
#